data_46340069e9ef65ba9389f0611af3467b
#
_entry.id   46340069e9ef65ba9389f0611af3467b
#
_cell.length_a   1.000
_cell.length_b   1.000
_cell.length_c   1.000
_cell.angle_alpha   90.00
_cell.angle_beta   90.00
_cell.angle_gamma   90.00
#
_symmetry.space_group_name_H-M   'P 1'
#
loop_
_entity.id
_entity.type
_entity.pdbx_description
1 polymer ?
#
loop_
_entity_poly.entity_id
_entity_poly.type
_entity_poly.pdbx_seq_one_letter_code
_entity_poly.pdbx_strand_id
1 'polypeptide(L)'
;MSGQIITISREMGSGGRLIGKKVADKLGYAFYDNEIIDQTAKVSGFTNTQIINAEEKITNSFLYNIAMGTGYGLGMLTGKTREAMPLNAQVYLAQREAIQSLAKKGSCVIVGRCADYILKDEPGILRCFLYSEFQKRVNRVINEYGMDKEGIEKRIRQTDKSREIYYNTVTDQKWGDHRNYDLMINSGTIGIEGACNLIISSVEGRDRR
;
A
#
# COMPACT_ATOMS: atom_id res chain seq x y z
N MET A 1 -15.97 -18.99 4.74
CA MET A 1 -14.48 -18.96 4.87
C MET A 1 -14.05 -17.53 4.65
N SER A 2 -13.24 -16.95 5.54
CA SER A 2 -12.66 -15.64 5.31
C SER A 2 -11.75 -15.71 4.08
N GLY A 3 -11.86 -14.76 3.14
CA GLY A 3 -11.04 -14.74 1.95
C GLY A 3 -9.55 -14.55 2.31
N GLN A 4 -8.66 -15.08 1.50
CA GLN A 4 -7.21 -14.86 1.62
C GLN A 4 -6.84 -13.46 1.16
N ILE A 5 -6.15 -12.69 1.97
CA ILE A 5 -5.74 -11.33 1.65
C ILE A 5 -4.22 -11.27 1.50
N ILE A 6 -3.74 -10.76 0.38
CA ILE A 6 -2.31 -10.52 0.14
C ILE A 6 -2.10 -9.02 -0.01
N THR A 7 -1.25 -8.44 0.81
CA THR A 7 -0.86 -7.03 0.67
C THR A 7 0.58 -6.91 0.18
N ILE A 8 0.83 -5.97 -0.73
CA ILE A 8 2.15 -5.77 -1.34
C ILE A 8 2.60 -4.33 -1.13
N SER A 9 3.48 -4.12 -0.17
CA SER A 9 4.31 -2.92 -0.07
C SER A 9 5.56 -3.07 -0.95
N ARG A 10 6.11 -1.96 -1.48
CA ARG A 10 7.13 -2.09 -2.54
C ARG A 10 7.95 -0.83 -2.76
N GLU A 11 9.21 -0.98 -3.12
CA GLU A 11 10.02 0.06 -3.72
C GLU A 11 9.61 0.34 -5.18
N MET A 12 9.83 1.55 -5.67
CA MET A 12 9.60 1.88 -7.09
C MET A 12 10.57 1.11 -7.99
N GLY A 13 10.03 0.47 -9.03
CA GLY A 13 10.83 -0.35 -9.94
C GLY A 13 11.14 -1.78 -9.45
N SER A 14 10.69 -2.18 -8.25
CA SER A 14 10.84 -3.57 -7.77
C SER A 14 9.90 -4.58 -8.46
N GLY A 15 8.98 -4.13 -9.31
CA GLY A 15 8.02 -5.01 -9.99
C GLY A 15 6.76 -5.30 -9.17
N GLY A 16 6.53 -4.62 -8.04
CA GLY A 16 5.48 -4.95 -7.10
C GLY A 16 4.07 -5.01 -7.70
N ARG A 17 3.72 -4.06 -8.59
CA ARG A 17 2.43 -4.06 -9.28
C ARG A 17 2.30 -5.26 -10.23
N LEU A 18 3.34 -5.54 -11.00
CA LEU A 18 3.36 -6.64 -11.95
C LEU A 18 3.26 -7.99 -11.25
N ILE A 19 4.06 -8.17 -10.18
CA ILE A 19 4.03 -9.38 -9.34
C ILE A 19 2.64 -9.55 -8.72
N GLY A 20 2.08 -8.50 -8.12
CA GLY A 20 0.75 -8.55 -7.51
C GLY A 20 -0.35 -8.93 -8.50
N LYS A 21 -0.34 -8.36 -9.71
CA LYS A 21 -1.29 -8.71 -10.77
C LYS A 21 -1.16 -10.17 -11.18
N LYS A 22 0.08 -10.65 -11.42
CA LYS A 22 0.35 -12.05 -11.78
C LYS A 22 -0.07 -13.03 -10.68
N VAL A 23 0.18 -12.70 -9.42
CA VAL A 23 -0.26 -13.51 -8.26
C VAL A 23 -1.79 -13.59 -8.22
N ALA A 24 -2.47 -12.44 -8.36
CA ALA A 24 -3.93 -12.40 -8.38
C ALA A 24 -4.51 -13.25 -9.53
N ASP A 25 -3.96 -13.12 -10.74
CA ASP A 25 -4.41 -13.88 -11.90
C ASP A 25 -4.21 -15.40 -11.72
N LYS A 26 -3.05 -15.82 -11.20
CA LYS A 26 -2.75 -17.24 -10.96
C LYS A 26 -3.63 -17.87 -9.87
N LEU A 27 -4.01 -17.09 -8.85
CA LEU A 27 -4.85 -17.56 -7.74
C LEU A 27 -6.36 -17.34 -7.99
N GLY A 28 -6.74 -16.63 -9.05
CA GLY A 28 -8.13 -16.24 -9.29
C GLY A 28 -8.64 -15.20 -8.27
N TYR A 29 -7.76 -14.38 -7.69
CA TYR A 29 -8.10 -13.36 -6.70
C TYR A 29 -8.38 -12.01 -7.36
N ALA A 30 -9.21 -11.19 -6.68
CA ALA A 30 -9.37 -9.79 -7.08
C ALA A 30 -8.04 -9.03 -6.93
N PHE A 31 -7.77 -8.08 -7.83
CA PHE A 31 -6.58 -7.25 -7.80
C PHE A 31 -6.97 -5.79 -7.59
N TYR A 32 -6.36 -5.13 -6.59
CA TYR A 32 -6.64 -3.74 -6.25
C TYR A 32 -5.34 -2.92 -6.15
N ASP A 33 -5.22 -1.89 -6.97
CA ASP A 33 -4.14 -0.88 -6.96
C ASP A 33 -4.76 0.51 -7.17
N ASN A 34 -4.99 0.93 -8.41
CA ASN A 34 -5.64 2.22 -8.71
C ASN A 34 -7.14 2.21 -8.36
N GLU A 35 -7.77 1.06 -8.40
CA GLU A 35 -9.18 0.85 -8.03
C GLU A 35 -9.48 1.29 -6.59
N ILE A 36 -8.46 1.34 -5.72
CA ILE A 36 -8.58 1.90 -4.38
C ILE A 36 -8.88 3.39 -4.43
N ILE A 37 -8.26 4.14 -5.35
CA ILE A 37 -8.52 5.57 -5.54
C ILE A 37 -9.99 5.76 -5.95
N ASP A 38 -10.44 5.00 -6.94
CA ASP A 38 -11.82 5.09 -7.44
C ASP A 38 -12.84 4.71 -6.35
N GLN A 39 -12.55 3.69 -5.57
CA GLN A 39 -13.40 3.31 -4.44
C GLN A 39 -13.38 4.37 -3.33
N THR A 40 -12.22 4.97 -3.05
CA THR A 40 -12.08 6.07 -2.10
C THR A 40 -12.91 7.29 -2.55
N ALA A 41 -12.85 7.63 -3.83
CA ALA A 41 -13.65 8.70 -4.42
C ALA A 41 -15.14 8.46 -4.23
N LYS A 42 -15.62 7.24 -4.49
CA LYS A 42 -17.02 6.86 -4.31
C LYS A 42 -17.49 6.97 -2.86
N VAL A 43 -16.66 6.57 -1.91
CA VAL A 43 -17.00 6.58 -0.47
C VAL A 43 -16.97 8.00 0.10
N SER A 44 -16.04 8.84 -0.36
CA SER A 44 -15.79 10.16 0.23
C SER A 44 -16.42 11.32 -0.52
N GLY A 45 -16.74 11.14 -1.81
CA GLY A 45 -17.13 12.24 -2.71
C GLY A 45 -15.96 13.09 -3.20
N PHE A 46 -14.70 12.78 -2.84
CA PHE A 46 -13.53 13.47 -3.36
C PHE A 46 -13.21 13.05 -4.79
N THR A 47 -12.60 13.94 -5.55
CA THR A 47 -12.06 13.61 -6.87
C THR A 47 -10.76 12.79 -6.73
N ASN A 48 -10.43 11.97 -7.73
CA ASN A 48 -9.17 11.23 -7.77
C ASN A 48 -7.95 12.16 -7.60
N THR A 49 -8.00 13.35 -8.20
CA THR A 49 -6.94 14.37 -8.08
C THR A 49 -6.78 14.87 -6.64
N GLN A 50 -7.88 15.11 -5.93
CA GLN A 50 -7.83 15.51 -4.51
C GLN A 50 -7.23 14.41 -3.64
N ILE A 51 -7.56 13.15 -3.91
CA ILE A 51 -7.03 11.99 -3.18
C ILE A 51 -5.52 11.89 -3.39
N ILE A 52 -5.05 11.92 -4.64
CA ILE A 52 -3.63 11.83 -4.99
C ILE A 52 -2.84 12.99 -4.37
N ASN A 53 -3.32 14.22 -4.50
CA ASN A 53 -2.66 15.39 -3.93
C ASN A 53 -2.63 15.37 -2.39
N ALA A 54 -3.64 14.78 -1.75
CA ALA A 54 -3.66 14.64 -0.29
C ALA A 54 -2.63 13.59 0.18
N GLU A 55 -2.46 12.50 -0.55
CA GLU A 55 -1.41 11.50 -0.27
C GLU A 55 0.00 12.12 -0.33
N GLU A 56 0.26 12.97 -1.32
CA GLU A 56 1.56 13.66 -1.49
C GLU A 56 1.85 14.72 -0.41
N LYS A 57 0.82 15.31 0.16
CA LYS A 57 0.94 16.39 1.17
C LYS A 57 0.97 15.90 2.62
N ILE A 58 0.94 14.62 2.86
CA ILE A 58 1.06 14.07 4.22
C ILE A 58 2.48 14.33 4.75
N THR A 59 2.59 15.11 5.82
CA THR A 59 3.84 15.47 6.48
C THR A 59 3.83 15.02 7.95
N ASN A 60 5.02 14.97 8.56
CA ASN A 60 5.18 14.59 9.97
C ASN A 60 4.31 15.41 10.94
N SER A 61 4.01 16.69 10.61
CA SER A 61 3.13 17.55 11.42
C SER A 61 1.70 17.04 11.53
N PHE A 62 1.25 16.29 10.53
CA PHE A 62 -0.09 15.73 10.47
C PHE A 62 -0.30 14.61 11.50
N LEU A 63 0.69 13.74 11.66
CA LEU A 63 0.64 12.64 12.64
C LEU A 63 0.81 13.11 14.07
N TYR A 64 1.67 14.09 14.28
CA TYR A 64 1.82 14.66 15.61
C TYR A 64 0.44 15.10 16.15
N ASN A 65 -0.39 15.67 15.29
CA ASN A 65 -1.74 16.08 15.65
C ASN A 65 -2.72 14.90 15.83
N ILE A 66 -2.56 13.81 15.06
CA ILE A 66 -3.39 12.59 15.23
C ILE A 66 -2.91 11.78 16.44
N ALA A 67 -1.61 11.53 16.55
CA ALA A 67 -1.02 10.69 17.58
C ALA A 67 -1.11 11.30 18.99
N MET A 68 -1.00 12.64 19.10
CA MET A 68 -1.11 13.32 20.40
C MET A 68 -2.55 13.50 20.87
N GLY A 69 -3.55 13.07 20.10
CA GLY A 69 -4.96 13.20 20.47
C GLY A 69 -5.44 14.65 20.60
N THR A 70 -4.55 15.62 20.36
CA THR A 70 -4.80 17.04 20.63
C THR A 70 -5.70 17.71 19.60
N GLY A 71 -5.93 17.04 18.44
CA GLY A 71 -6.81 17.58 17.40
C GLY A 71 -8.04 16.72 17.07
N TYR A 72 -7.91 15.39 17.13
CA TYR A 72 -8.93 14.49 16.57
C TYR A 72 -9.53 13.52 17.60
N GLY A 73 -8.75 13.01 18.57
CA GLY A 73 -9.29 12.21 19.65
C GLY A 73 -10.27 13.02 20.51
N LEU A 74 -9.93 14.29 20.81
CA LEU A 74 -10.80 15.21 21.55
C LEU A 74 -11.97 15.69 20.68
N GLY A 75 -11.80 15.79 19.35
CA GLY A 75 -12.86 16.13 18.41
C GLY A 75 -13.95 15.07 18.30
N MET A 76 -13.58 13.79 18.43
CA MET A 76 -14.53 12.68 18.53
C MET A 76 -15.35 12.75 19.83
N LEU A 77 -14.73 13.22 20.93
CA LEU A 77 -15.40 13.46 22.23
C LEU A 77 -16.23 14.75 22.23
N THR A 78 -15.92 15.73 21.36
CA THR A 78 -16.61 17.03 21.28
C THR A 78 -17.63 17.13 20.15
N GLY A 79 -17.93 16.03 19.44
CA GLY A 79 -18.93 16.00 18.35
C GLY A 79 -18.54 16.77 17.10
N LYS A 80 -17.23 17.09 16.89
CA LYS A 80 -16.77 17.66 15.62
C LYS A 80 -16.90 16.63 14.52
N THR A 81 -17.63 17.00 13.48
CA THR A 81 -17.87 16.16 12.31
C THR A 81 -16.57 15.91 11.52
N ARG A 82 -16.53 14.83 10.74
CA ARG A 82 -15.43 14.49 9.80
C ARG A 82 -15.02 15.68 8.91
N GLU A 83 -15.98 16.54 8.55
CA GLU A 83 -15.80 17.73 7.75
C GLU A 83 -14.87 18.79 8.38
N ALA A 84 -14.71 18.78 9.70
CA ALA A 84 -13.79 19.69 10.40
C ALA A 84 -12.33 19.21 10.41
N MET A 85 -12.04 18.01 9.87
CA MET A 85 -10.69 17.48 9.75
C MET A 85 -9.97 18.05 8.52
N PRO A 86 -8.62 18.16 8.54
CA PRO A 86 -7.86 18.46 7.32
C PRO A 86 -8.14 17.44 6.22
N LEU A 87 -8.10 17.88 4.96
CA LEU A 87 -8.43 17.07 3.79
C LEU A 87 -7.64 15.74 3.74
N ASN A 88 -6.34 15.77 4.07
CA ASN A 88 -5.50 14.57 4.08
C ASN A 88 -5.93 13.54 5.13
N ALA A 89 -6.47 13.98 6.28
CA ALA A 89 -7.04 13.08 7.28
C ALA A 89 -8.35 12.44 6.79
N GLN A 90 -9.20 13.26 6.19
CA GLN A 90 -10.46 12.78 5.60
C GLN A 90 -10.20 11.74 4.50
N VAL A 91 -9.20 12.00 3.63
CA VAL A 91 -8.79 11.09 2.56
C VAL A 91 -8.23 9.79 3.12
N TYR A 92 -7.36 9.86 4.15
CA TYR A 92 -6.83 8.64 4.80
C TYR A 92 -7.96 7.77 5.39
N LEU A 93 -8.90 8.37 6.10
CA LEU A 93 -10.04 7.64 6.67
C LEU A 93 -10.91 6.99 5.56
N ALA A 94 -11.15 7.73 4.47
CA ALA A 94 -11.89 7.20 3.33
C ALA A 94 -11.16 6.04 2.64
N GLN A 95 -9.83 6.14 2.49
CA GLN A 95 -9.00 5.03 1.96
C GLN A 95 -9.05 3.81 2.86
N ARG A 96 -8.97 4.00 4.18
CA ARG A 96 -9.09 2.91 5.13
C ARG A 96 -10.43 2.17 4.97
N GLU A 97 -11.54 2.91 4.91
CA GLU A 97 -12.87 2.35 4.67
C GLU A 97 -12.97 1.64 3.32
N ALA A 98 -12.41 2.24 2.25
CA ALA A 98 -12.37 1.64 0.93
C ALA A 98 -11.61 0.31 0.92
N ILE A 99 -10.40 0.27 1.50
CA ILE A 99 -9.56 -0.94 1.59
C ILE A 99 -10.27 -2.02 2.40
N GLN A 100 -10.84 -1.70 3.55
CA GLN A 100 -11.60 -2.66 4.37
C GLN A 100 -12.83 -3.19 3.63
N SER A 101 -13.54 -2.33 2.90
CA SER A 101 -14.69 -2.73 2.09
C SER A 101 -14.30 -3.66 0.93
N LEU A 102 -13.16 -3.39 0.27
CA LEU A 102 -12.64 -4.23 -0.80
C LEU A 102 -12.20 -5.60 -0.28
N ALA A 103 -11.52 -5.66 0.86
CA ALA A 103 -11.06 -6.90 1.49
C ALA A 103 -12.22 -7.82 1.90
N LYS A 104 -13.37 -7.26 2.30
CA LYS A 104 -14.58 -8.02 2.65
C LYS A 104 -15.27 -8.69 1.46
N LYS A 105 -14.93 -8.32 0.23
CA LYS A 105 -15.56 -8.91 -0.97
C LYS A 105 -15.05 -10.32 -1.30
N GLY A 106 -13.95 -10.76 -0.68
CA GLY A 106 -13.35 -12.07 -0.90
C GLY A 106 -11.85 -12.03 -1.03
N SER A 107 -11.25 -13.11 -1.53
CA SER A 107 -9.81 -13.21 -1.69
C SER A 107 -9.26 -12.15 -2.64
N CYS A 108 -8.21 -11.45 -2.23
CA CYS A 108 -7.68 -10.33 -3.01
C CYS A 108 -6.19 -10.07 -2.80
N VAL A 109 -5.60 -9.40 -3.79
CA VAL A 109 -4.26 -8.82 -3.73
C VAL A 109 -4.39 -7.30 -3.76
N ILE A 110 -3.84 -6.62 -2.75
CA ILE A 110 -3.91 -5.16 -2.59
C ILE A 110 -2.50 -4.58 -2.62
N VAL A 111 -2.26 -3.56 -3.45
CA VAL A 111 -0.93 -2.98 -3.64
C VAL A 111 -0.83 -1.58 -3.03
N GLY A 112 -0.03 -1.44 -1.97
CA GLY A 112 0.32 -0.15 -1.35
C GLY A 112 -0.73 0.40 -0.39
N ARG A 113 -0.69 1.74 -0.19
CA ARG A 113 -1.62 2.54 0.66
C ARG A 113 -1.77 2.04 2.09
N CYS A 114 -0.66 1.52 2.66
CA CYS A 114 -0.65 0.97 4.01
C CYS A 114 -1.71 -0.13 4.24
N ALA A 115 -2.10 -0.87 3.19
CA ALA A 115 -3.08 -1.94 3.30
C ALA A 115 -2.61 -3.05 4.26
N ASP A 116 -1.31 -3.30 4.32
CA ASP A 116 -0.66 -4.19 5.28
C ASP A 116 -0.94 -3.79 6.75
N TYR A 117 -0.93 -2.49 7.04
CA TYR A 117 -1.25 -1.94 8.37
C TYR A 117 -2.76 -1.86 8.61
N ILE A 118 -3.52 -1.40 7.63
CA ILE A 118 -4.99 -1.24 7.73
C ILE A 118 -5.68 -2.59 8.01
N LEU A 119 -5.16 -3.65 7.42
CA LEU A 119 -5.74 -5.00 7.49
C LEU A 119 -4.95 -5.94 8.40
N LYS A 120 -4.02 -5.43 9.22
CA LYS A 120 -3.09 -6.24 10.04
C LYS A 120 -3.78 -7.26 10.96
N ASP A 121 -5.00 -6.97 11.37
CA ASP A 121 -5.79 -7.79 12.28
C ASP A 121 -6.76 -8.74 11.54
N GLU A 122 -6.79 -8.69 10.19
CA GLU A 122 -7.64 -9.58 9.40
C GLU A 122 -7.06 -11.01 9.36
N PRO A 123 -7.88 -12.02 9.65
CA PRO A 123 -7.40 -13.41 9.61
C PRO A 123 -6.99 -13.80 8.18
N GLY A 124 -5.89 -14.52 8.05
CA GLY A 124 -5.40 -15.02 6.76
C GLY A 124 -4.63 -14.00 5.91
N ILE A 125 -4.35 -12.79 6.44
CA ILE A 125 -3.52 -11.81 5.73
C ILE A 125 -2.09 -12.32 5.53
N LEU A 126 -1.53 -12.09 4.33
CA LEU A 126 -0.12 -12.24 3.99
C LEU A 126 0.46 -10.88 3.59
N ARG A 127 1.37 -10.36 4.40
CA ARG A 127 1.99 -9.04 4.19
C ARG A 127 3.34 -9.19 3.52
N CYS A 128 3.48 -8.69 2.29
CA CYS A 128 4.70 -8.79 1.50
C CYS A 128 5.34 -7.42 1.31
N PHE A 129 6.68 -7.38 1.34
CA PHE A 129 7.47 -6.24 0.92
C PHE A 129 8.39 -6.63 -0.24
N LEU A 130 8.30 -5.92 -1.37
CA LEU A 130 9.11 -6.17 -2.56
C LEU A 130 10.16 -5.08 -2.74
N TYR A 131 11.42 -5.50 -2.84
CA TYR A 131 12.56 -4.61 -3.05
C TYR A 131 13.50 -5.15 -4.14
N SER A 132 14.45 -4.34 -4.56
CA SER A 132 15.49 -4.75 -5.50
C SER A 132 16.66 -3.78 -5.44
N GLU A 133 17.82 -4.21 -5.94
CA GLU A 133 18.98 -3.36 -6.11
C GLU A 133 18.65 -2.15 -6.99
N PHE A 134 19.17 -0.99 -6.61
CA PHE A 134 18.79 0.29 -7.21
C PHE A 134 18.96 0.30 -8.74
N GLN A 135 20.08 -0.21 -9.27
CA GLN A 135 20.33 -0.22 -10.70
C GLN A 135 19.36 -1.13 -11.47
N LYS A 136 18.98 -2.27 -10.89
CA LYS A 136 17.96 -3.14 -11.48
C LYS A 136 16.59 -2.48 -11.54
N ARG A 137 16.25 -1.68 -10.53
CA ARG A 137 15.02 -0.88 -10.48
C ARG A 137 15.02 0.21 -11.56
N VAL A 138 16.14 0.93 -11.72
CA VAL A 138 16.33 1.92 -12.79
C VAL A 138 16.12 1.28 -14.15
N ASN A 139 16.80 0.16 -14.41
CA ASN A 139 16.71 -0.55 -15.70
C ASN A 139 15.27 -1.01 -15.98
N ARG A 140 14.57 -1.54 -14.98
CA ARG A 140 13.17 -1.96 -15.12
C ARG A 140 12.24 -0.80 -15.44
N VAL A 141 12.41 0.33 -14.76
CA VAL A 141 11.56 1.50 -14.99
C VAL A 141 11.74 2.07 -16.40
N ILE A 142 12.95 2.06 -16.93
CA ILE A 142 13.24 2.50 -18.30
C ILE A 142 12.71 1.47 -19.32
N ASN A 143 13.13 0.23 -19.19
CA ASN A 143 12.95 -0.77 -20.25
C ASN A 143 11.57 -1.44 -20.23
N GLU A 144 10.98 -1.65 -19.06
CA GLU A 144 9.72 -2.37 -18.91
C GLU A 144 8.53 -1.41 -18.70
N TYR A 145 8.74 -0.24 -18.04
CA TYR A 145 7.67 0.73 -17.81
C TYR A 145 7.68 1.87 -18.83
N GLY A 146 8.68 1.93 -19.73
CA GLY A 146 8.78 2.91 -20.80
C GLY A 146 8.96 4.35 -20.31
N MET A 147 9.52 4.55 -19.11
CA MET A 147 9.74 5.89 -18.58
C MET A 147 11.04 6.48 -19.14
N ASP A 148 11.05 7.81 -19.32
CA ASP A 148 12.23 8.53 -19.76
C ASP A 148 13.41 8.29 -18.81
N LYS A 149 14.61 8.15 -19.38
CA LYS A 149 15.85 7.98 -18.65
C LYS A 149 16.24 9.25 -17.89
N GLU A 150 15.89 10.42 -18.43
CA GLU A 150 16.24 11.70 -17.83
C GLU A 150 15.56 11.87 -16.46
N GLY A 151 16.35 12.11 -15.43
CA GLY A 151 15.88 12.31 -14.05
C GLY A 151 15.28 11.09 -13.37
N ILE A 152 15.31 9.88 -13.98
CA ILE A 152 14.64 8.70 -13.47
C ILE A 152 15.16 8.26 -12.10
N GLU A 153 16.46 8.34 -11.86
CA GLU A 153 17.03 7.99 -10.56
C GLU A 153 16.48 8.88 -9.44
N LYS A 154 16.43 10.19 -9.69
CA LYS A 154 15.86 11.16 -8.76
C LYS A 154 14.38 10.84 -8.49
N ARG A 155 13.63 10.53 -9.54
CA ARG A 155 12.20 10.17 -9.45
C ARG A 155 11.99 8.90 -8.62
N ILE A 156 12.80 7.86 -8.81
CA ILE A 156 12.74 6.62 -8.02
C ILE A 156 12.95 6.93 -6.54
N ARG A 157 14.02 7.67 -6.20
CA ARG A 157 14.34 8.04 -4.81
C ARG A 157 13.24 8.90 -4.18
N GLN A 158 12.70 9.85 -4.92
CA GLN A 158 11.61 10.71 -4.44
C GLN A 158 10.33 9.90 -4.19
N THR A 159 9.98 8.99 -5.09
CA THR A 159 8.80 8.12 -4.93
C THR A 159 8.93 7.22 -3.70
N ASP A 160 10.09 6.59 -3.50
CA ASP A 160 10.33 5.76 -2.32
C ASP A 160 10.31 6.59 -1.04
N LYS A 161 10.90 7.79 -1.07
CA LYS A 161 10.87 8.72 0.08
C LYS A 161 9.45 9.19 0.41
N SER A 162 8.63 9.47 -0.59
CA SER A 162 7.21 9.81 -0.38
C SER A 162 6.44 8.65 0.25
N ARG A 163 6.66 7.42 -0.21
CA ARG A 163 6.06 6.21 0.38
C ARG A 163 6.50 5.98 1.82
N GLU A 164 7.79 6.13 2.10
CA GLU A 164 8.34 6.02 3.45
C GLU A 164 7.71 7.06 4.38
N ILE A 165 7.67 8.33 3.97
CA ILE A 165 7.06 9.41 4.75
C ILE A 165 5.59 9.11 4.99
N TYR A 166 4.84 8.76 3.94
CA TYR A 166 3.42 8.42 4.07
C TYR A 166 3.21 7.28 5.07
N TYR A 167 3.89 6.15 4.88
CA TYR A 167 3.77 4.97 5.73
C TYR A 167 4.12 5.28 7.19
N ASN A 168 5.31 5.85 7.44
CA ASN A 168 5.77 6.18 8.78
C ASN A 168 4.86 7.21 9.46
N THR A 169 4.15 8.01 8.65
CA THR A 169 3.24 9.05 9.11
C THR A 169 1.87 8.49 9.50
N VAL A 170 1.26 7.62 8.72
CA VAL A 170 -0.09 7.10 8.98
C VAL A 170 -0.11 5.79 9.78
N THR A 171 1.07 5.22 10.01
CA THR A 171 1.27 4.06 10.89
C THR A 171 2.29 4.45 11.96
N ASP A 172 2.34 3.77 13.05
CA ASP A 172 3.38 3.90 14.07
C ASP A 172 4.59 2.99 13.78
N GLN A 173 4.79 2.64 12.50
CA GLN A 173 5.77 1.67 12.03
C GLN A 173 6.75 2.31 11.03
N LYS A 174 7.92 1.66 10.84
CA LYS A 174 8.92 2.06 9.85
C LYS A 174 8.71 1.28 8.55
N TRP A 175 8.60 2.00 7.43
CA TRP A 175 8.49 1.39 6.11
C TRP A 175 9.72 0.53 5.76
N GLY A 176 9.48 -0.68 5.25
CA GLY A 176 10.53 -1.62 4.92
C GLY A 176 11.20 -2.32 6.12
N ASP A 177 10.71 -2.09 7.34
CA ASP A 177 11.17 -2.86 8.50
C ASP A 177 10.61 -4.30 8.43
N HIS A 178 11.50 -5.29 8.46
CA HIS A 178 11.16 -6.71 8.31
C HIS A 178 10.10 -7.20 9.32
N ARG A 179 9.99 -6.56 10.48
CA ARG A 179 9.01 -6.92 11.53
C ARG A 179 7.56 -6.64 11.13
N ASN A 180 7.36 -5.79 10.12
CA ASN A 180 6.03 -5.41 9.65
C ASN A 180 5.49 -6.34 8.55
N TYR A 181 6.34 -7.24 8.02
CA TYR A 181 6.01 -8.07 6.87
C TYR A 181 6.26 -9.54 7.14
N ASP A 182 5.43 -10.40 6.56
CA ASP A 182 5.57 -11.85 6.65
C ASP A 182 6.59 -12.37 5.60
N LEU A 183 6.72 -11.65 4.47
CA LEU A 183 7.70 -11.94 3.41
C LEU A 183 8.38 -10.66 2.96
N MET A 184 9.71 -10.69 2.91
CA MET A 184 10.52 -9.66 2.25
C MET A 184 11.28 -10.29 1.09
N ILE A 185 11.01 -9.82 -0.13
CA ILE A 185 11.43 -10.50 -1.35
C ILE A 185 12.29 -9.55 -2.21
N ASN A 186 13.55 -9.97 -2.48
CA ASN A 186 14.41 -9.30 -3.46
C ASN A 186 14.06 -9.77 -4.88
N SER A 187 13.15 -9.07 -5.54
CA SER A 187 12.72 -9.37 -6.89
C SER A 187 13.81 -9.17 -7.95
N GLY A 188 14.85 -8.43 -7.62
CA GLY A 188 16.02 -8.26 -8.49
C GLY A 188 16.90 -9.50 -8.54
N THR A 189 16.91 -10.29 -7.46
CA THR A 189 17.69 -11.53 -7.38
C THR A 189 16.94 -12.72 -7.96
N ILE A 190 15.66 -12.89 -7.57
CA ILE A 190 14.90 -14.10 -7.95
C ILE A 190 13.98 -13.89 -9.16
N GLY A 191 13.91 -12.69 -9.70
CA GLY A 191 13.05 -12.37 -10.82
C GLY A 191 11.56 -12.25 -10.45
N ILE A 192 10.77 -11.81 -11.42
CA ILE A 192 9.31 -11.61 -11.25
C ILE A 192 8.60 -12.94 -10.98
N GLU A 193 8.88 -13.97 -11.80
CA GLU A 193 8.23 -15.28 -11.65
C GLU A 193 8.63 -15.98 -10.34
N GLY A 194 9.90 -15.89 -9.93
CA GLY A 194 10.36 -16.42 -8.64
C GLY A 194 9.62 -15.77 -7.47
N ALA A 195 9.46 -14.43 -7.51
CA ALA A 195 8.70 -13.71 -6.50
C ALA A 195 7.22 -14.12 -6.47
N CYS A 196 6.58 -14.27 -7.63
CA CYS A 196 5.21 -14.77 -7.73
C CYS A 196 5.07 -16.16 -7.09
N ASN A 197 5.95 -17.10 -7.44
CA ASN A 197 5.88 -18.46 -6.94
C ASN A 197 6.07 -18.53 -5.42
N LEU A 198 6.98 -17.72 -4.84
CA LEU A 198 7.15 -17.65 -3.39
C LEU A 198 5.89 -17.16 -2.67
N ILE A 199 5.24 -16.12 -3.19
CA ILE A 199 4.01 -15.59 -2.62
C ILE A 199 2.89 -16.65 -2.69
N ILE A 200 2.70 -17.28 -3.84
CA ILE A 200 1.67 -18.32 -4.06
C ILE A 200 1.89 -19.50 -3.12
N SER A 201 3.11 -20.05 -3.07
CA SER A 201 3.44 -21.18 -2.19
C SER A 201 3.21 -20.84 -0.70
N SER A 202 3.43 -19.58 -0.32
CA SER A 202 3.20 -19.13 1.06
C SER A 202 1.71 -19.08 1.42
N VAL A 203 0.84 -18.78 0.46
CA VAL A 203 -0.62 -18.83 0.64
C VAL A 203 -1.10 -20.28 0.74
N GLU A 204 -0.73 -21.11 -0.24
CA GLU A 204 -1.12 -22.53 -0.28
C GLU A 204 -0.61 -23.34 0.94
N GLY A 205 0.56 -22.99 1.47
CA GLY A 205 1.12 -23.61 2.67
C GLY A 205 0.37 -23.26 3.96
N ARG A 206 -0.39 -22.16 3.98
CA ARG A 206 -1.26 -21.76 5.11
C ARG A 206 -2.58 -22.53 5.13
N ASP A 207 -3.13 -22.85 3.98
CA ASP A 207 -4.40 -23.59 3.86
C ASP A 207 -4.26 -25.07 4.31
N ARG A 208 -3.04 -25.55 4.48
CA ARG A 208 -2.74 -26.94 4.91
C ARG A 208 -2.53 -27.08 6.43
N ARG A 209 -2.63 -25.99 7.19
CA ARG A 209 -2.49 -25.99 8.66
C ARG A 209 -3.83 -25.72 9.32
#